data_5b76363b4abe2e7b7a0239c6399b5fb1
#
_entry.id   5b76363b4abe2e7b7a0239c6399b5fb1
#
_cell.length_a   1.000
_cell.length_b   1.000
_cell.length_c   1.000
_cell.angle_alpha   90.00
_cell.angle_beta   90.00
_cell.angle_gamma   90.00
#
_symmetry.space_group_name_H-M   'P 1'
#
loop_
_entity.id
_entity.type
_entity.pdbx_description
1 polymer ?
#
loop_
_entity_poly.entity_id
_entity_poly.type
_entity_poly.pdbx_seq_one_letter_code
_entity_poly.pdbx_strand_id
1 'polypeptide(L)'
;MKTFNPKILKELYKPPAGSHKGQNGKLMIIGGSKLFHAASLWSLKVASRIVDMVFYSSIPENNAIVQKAKEEFRDGIVVKRNQIDSYINEADCILIGPGLPRKEGKEEGDDDTKLLTEKLLKKYPNKKWVIDGGSLQTIDPEILLRLKTVPVLTPHKGEFETLKLKVKSEKSKVKFKSLKLEEQAAEFAKEFNCVVLLKGEKDYVSDGARLIVIE
;
A
#
# COMPACT_ATOMS: atom_id res chain seq x y z
N MET A 1 0.18 12.77 -21.44
CA MET A 1 -0.80 11.86 -20.77
C MET A 1 -1.38 10.91 -21.80
N LYS A 2 -1.50 9.64 -21.49
CA LYS A 2 -2.11 8.61 -22.36
C LYS A 2 -3.32 8.01 -21.66
N THR A 3 -4.39 7.69 -22.41
CA THR A 3 -5.53 6.94 -21.85
C THR A 3 -5.15 5.47 -21.70
N PHE A 4 -5.66 4.84 -20.63
CA PHE A 4 -5.44 3.42 -20.37
C PHE A 4 -5.96 2.56 -21.52
N ASN A 5 -5.12 1.64 -21.99
CA ASN A 5 -5.50 0.66 -23.00
C ASN A 5 -5.76 -0.71 -22.35
N PRO A 6 -7.01 -1.21 -22.30
CA PRO A 6 -7.32 -2.49 -21.66
C PRO A 6 -6.57 -3.70 -22.24
N LYS A 7 -6.02 -3.58 -23.46
CA LYS A 7 -5.24 -4.67 -24.09
C LYS A 7 -4.01 -5.05 -23.26
N ILE A 8 -3.46 -4.13 -22.45
CA ILE A 8 -2.33 -4.40 -21.56
C ILE A 8 -2.66 -5.45 -20.48
N LEU A 9 -3.94 -5.65 -20.16
CA LEU A 9 -4.37 -6.69 -19.22
C LEU A 9 -4.04 -8.12 -19.70
N LYS A 10 -3.80 -8.30 -21.01
CA LYS A 10 -3.33 -9.58 -21.56
C LYS A 10 -1.91 -9.94 -21.16
N GLU A 11 -1.12 -8.94 -20.72
CA GLU A 11 0.27 -9.08 -20.25
C GLU A 11 0.36 -9.43 -18.77
N LEU A 12 -0.79 -9.42 -18.05
CA LEU A 12 -0.81 -9.84 -16.65
C LEU A 12 -0.33 -11.28 -16.52
N TYR A 13 0.43 -11.52 -15.45
CA TYR A 13 0.93 -12.85 -15.11
C TYR A 13 -0.21 -13.86 -15.05
N LYS A 14 -0.02 -15.00 -15.71
CA LYS A 14 -0.92 -16.17 -15.62
C LYS A 14 -0.14 -17.32 -15.01
N PRO A 15 -0.66 -17.97 -13.95
CA PRO A 15 -0.02 -19.12 -13.35
C PRO A 15 0.23 -20.22 -14.40
N PRO A 16 1.43 -20.80 -14.48
CA PRO A 16 1.70 -21.98 -15.30
C PRO A 16 0.84 -23.18 -14.86
N ALA A 17 0.42 -24.02 -15.80
CA ALA A 17 -0.44 -25.18 -15.50
C ALA A 17 0.16 -26.17 -14.47
N GLY A 18 1.50 -26.26 -14.40
CA GLY A 18 2.21 -27.10 -13.43
C GLY A 18 2.64 -26.39 -12.15
N SER A 19 2.18 -25.15 -11.90
CA SER A 19 2.57 -24.41 -10.70
C SER A 19 1.87 -24.96 -9.44
N HIS A 20 2.54 -24.84 -8.30
CA HIS A 20 2.05 -25.26 -6.99
C HIS A 20 1.83 -24.07 -6.07
N LYS A 21 1.07 -24.26 -5.00
CA LYS A 21 0.80 -23.26 -3.97
C LYS A 21 2.08 -22.57 -3.49
N GLY A 22 2.08 -21.25 -3.46
CA GLY A 22 3.19 -20.40 -3.03
C GLY A 22 4.14 -19.97 -4.16
N GLN A 23 3.92 -20.42 -5.40
CA GLN A 23 4.71 -20.01 -6.56
C GLN A 23 4.12 -18.81 -7.33
N ASN A 24 2.84 -18.51 -7.13
CA ASN A 24 2.13 -17.48 -7.87
C ASN A 24 1.80 -16.25 -7.00
N GLY A 25 2.74 -15.88 -6.17
CA GLY A 25 2.69 -14.69 -5.34
C GLY A 25 2.29 -14.95 -3.89
N LYS A 26 3.00 -14.27 -3.00
CA LYS A 26 2.77 -14.24 -1.56
C LYS A 26 2.67 -12.77 -1.13
N LEU A 27 1.53 -12.37 -0.57
CA LEU A 27 1.29 -11.01 -0.13
C LEU A 27 1.19 -10.94 1.40
N MET A 28 1.91 -10.02 2.03
CA MET A 28 1.72 -9.66 3.42
C MET A 28 0.87 -8.39 3.52
N ILE A 29 -0.23 -8.44 4.27
CA ILE A 29 -1.10 -7.29 4.56
C ILE A 29 -0.89 -6.87 6.02
N ILE A 30 -0.57 -5.61 6.24
CA ILE A 30 -0.40 -4.98 7.55
C ILE A 30 -1.38 -3.82 7.62
N GLY A 31 -2.45 -3.98 8.39
CA GLY A 31 -3.54 -3.01 8.43
C GLY A 31 -4.54 -3.25 9.55
N GLY A 32 -5.60 -2.47 9.54
CA GLY A 32 -6.66 -2.53 10.54
C GLY A 32 -6.29 -1.91 11.88
N SER A 33 -7.32 -1.49 12.61
CA SER A 33 -7.26 -0.90 13.94
C SER A 33 -8.51 -1.27 14.72
N LYS A 34 -8.69 -0.74 15.92
CA LYS A 34 -9.91 -0.96 16.69
C LYS A 34 -11.16 -0.42 16.01
N LEU A 35 -11.06 0.72 15.32
CA LEU A 35 -12.19 1.33 14.60
C LEU A 35 -12.30 0.87 13.15
N PHE A 36 -11.17 0.64 12.48
CA PHE A 36 -11.16 0.47 11.02
C PHE A 36 -10.81 -0.97 10.64
N HIS A 37 -11.83 -1.84 10.61
CA HIS A 37 -11.68 -3.27 10.30
C HIS A 37 -11.80 -3.56 8.80
N ALA A 38 -12.73 -2.86 8.12
CA ALA A 38 -13.20 -3.24 6.80
C ALA A 38 -12.12 -3.16 5.72
N ALA A 39 -11.36 -2.08 5.66
CA ALA A 39 -10.41 -1.86 4.55
C ALA A 39 -9.34 -2.95 4.47
N SER A 40 -8.77 -3.36 5.60
CA SER A 40 -7.78 -4.43 5.65
C SER A 40 -8.38 -5.81 5.37
N LEU A 41 -9.61 -6.07 5.83
CA LEU A 41 -10.32 -7.31 5.55
C LEU A 41 -10.71 -7.43 4.07
N TRP A 42 -11.15 -6.33 3.43
CA TRP A 42 -11.41 -6.32 1.99
C TRP A 42 -10.14 -6.56 1.19
N SER A 43 -9.03 -5.95 1.60
CA SER A 43 -7.72 -6.22 0.98
C SER A 43 -7.37 -7.70 1.04
N LEU A 44 -7.60 -8.37 2.18
CA LEU A 44 -7.39 -9.81 2.34
C LEU A 44 -8.31 -10.60 1.40
N LYS A 45 -9.61 -10.30 1.37
CA LYS A 45 -10.60 -11.00 0.52
C LYS A 45 -10.26 -10.88 -0.97
N VAL A 46 -9.85 -9.71 -1.43
CA VAL A 46 -9.49 -9.48 -2.84
C VAL A 46 -8.16 -10.15 -3.16
N ALA A 47 -7.13 -9.95 -2.35
CA ALA A 47 -5.81 -10.51 -2.59
C ALA A 47 -5.83 -12.05 -2.65
N SER A 48 -6.62 -12.71 -1.81
CA SER A 48 -6.76 -14.16 -1.79
C SER A 48 -7.41 -14.75 -3.06
N ARG A 49 -7.95 -13.92 -3.95
CA ARG A 49 -8.46 -14.31 -5.28
C ARG A 49 -7.41 -14.17 -6.38
N ILE A 50 -6.28 -13.55 -6.09
CA ILE A 50 -5.29 -13.15 -7.09
C ILE A 50 -3.95 -13.87 -6.87
N VAL A 51 -3.53 -14.02 -5.61
CA VAL A 51 -2.26 -14.65 -5.25
C VAL A 51 -2.45 -15.94 -4.46
N ASP A 52 -1.46 -16.81 -4.48
CA ASP A 52 -1.54 -18.13 -3.85
C ASP A 52 -1.60 -18.07 -2.33
N MET A 53 -0.91 -17.09 -1.71
CA MET A 53 -0.84 -16.97 -0.26
C MET A 53 -0.96 -15.53 0.18
N VAL A 54 -1.78 -15.30 1.20
CA VAL A 54 -1.91 -13.99 1.84
C VAL A 54 -1.66 -14.15 3.33
N PHE A 55 -0.70 -13.39 3.85
CA PHE A 55 -0.46 -13.22 5.27
C PHE A 55 -1.12 -11.93 5.74
N TYR A 56 -1.81 -11.96 6.85
CA TYR A 56 -2.54 -10.83 7.38
C TYR A 56 -2.13 -10.55 8.83
N SER A 57 -1.84 -9.31 9.16
CA SER A 57 -1.53 -8.91 10.53
C SER A 57 -2.14 -7.55 10.89
N SER A 58 -2.72 -7.52 12.07
CA SER A 58 -3.30 -6.34 12.71
C SER A 58 -3.04 -6.39 14.21
N ILE A 59 -3.62 -5.46 14.96
CA ILE A 59 -3.74 -5.54 16.42
C ILE A 59 -4.53 -6.79 16.82
N PRO A 60 -4.38 -7.30 18.07
CA PRO A 60 -5.00 -8.56 18.48
C PRO A 60 -6.52 -8.60 18.30
N GLU A 61 -7.22 -7.52 18.65
CA GLU A 61 -8.68 -7.42 18.56
C GLU A 61 -9.14 -7.54 17.10
N ASN A 62 -8.48 -6.85 16.17
CA ASN A 62 -8.84 -6.92 14.77
C ASN A 62 -8.41 -8.25 14.12
N ASN A 63 -7.31 -8.86 14.55
CA ASN A 63 -6.94 -10.22 14.16
C ASN A 63 -8.04 -11.22 14.54
N ALA A 64 -8.65 -11.09 15.72
CA ALA A 64 -9.75 -11.95 16.15
C ALA A 64 -10.99 -11.78 15.27
N ILE A 65 -11.34 -10.54 14.91
CA ILE A 65 -12.44 -10.24 13.98
C ILE A 65 -12.20 -10.89 12.61
N VAL A 66 -10.99 -10.73 12.07
CA VAL A 66 -10.63 -11.29 10.76
C VAL A 66 -10.62 -12.82 10.83
N GLN A 67 -10.11 -13.40 11.90
CA GLN A 67 -10.11 -14.85 12.09
C GLN A 67 -11.53 -15.42 12.13
N LYS A 68 -12.47 -14.73 12.76
CA LYS A 68 -13.88 -15.09 12.75
C LYS A 68 -14.52 -14.93 11.36
N ALA A 69 -14.21 -13.85 10.64
CA ALA A 69 -14.68 -13.64 9.28
C ALA A 69 -14.19 -14.73 8.30
N LYS A 70 -13.10 -15.42 8.60
CA LYS A 70 -12.60 -16.57 7.81
C LYS A 70 -13.48 -17.81 7.89
N GLU A 71 -14.44 -17.87 8.77
CA GLU A 71 -15.47 -18.91 8.75
C GLU A 71 -16.26 -18.91 7.43
N GLU A 72 -16.40 -17.72 6.80
CA GLU A 72 -17.09 -17.57 5.53
C GLU A 72 -16.21 -17.84 4.30
N PHE A 73 -14.96 -17.35 4.29
CA PHE A 73 -14.10 -17.42 3.08
C PHE A 73 -12.81 -18.23 3.22
N ARG A 74 -12.38 -18.57 4.44
CA ARG A 74 -11.28 -19.49 4.82
C ARG A 74 -9.89 -19.18 4.28
N ASP A 75 -9.71 -18.12 3.50
CA ASP A 75 -8.44 -17.76 2.88
C ASP A 75 -7.56 -16.91 3.80
N GLY A 76 -6.25 -16.91 3.51
CA GLY A 76 -5.26 -16.14 4.23
C GLY A 76 -4.82 -16.76 5.57
N ILE A 77 -3.70 -16.30 6.06
CA ILE A 77 -3.09 -16.72 7.33
C ILE A 77 -3.02 -15.49 8.24
N VAL A 78 -3.71 -15.52 9.36
CA VAL A 78 -3.67 -14.45 10.36
C VAL A 78 -2.43 -14.62 11.24
N VAL A 79 -1.58 -13.59 11.26
CA VAL A 79 -0.27 -13.57 11.90
C VAL A 79 -0.26 -12.56 13.06
N LYS A 80 0.26 -12.95 14.19
CA LYS A 80 0.47 -12.04 15.32
C LYS A 80 1.50 -10.96 14.96
N ARG A 81 1.30 -9.71 15.45
CA ARG A 81 2.17 -8.57 15.15
C ARG A 81 3.65 -8.82 15.49
N ASN A 82 3.95 -9.55 16.54
CA ASN A 82 5.31 -9.91 16.94
C ASN A 82 5.96 -11.03 16.10
N GLN A 83 5.23 -11.64 15.17
CA GLN A 83 5.70 -12.70 14.29
C GLN A 83 5.81 -12.28 12.82
N ILE A 84 5.51 -11.02 12.49
CA ILE A 84 5.43 -10.56 11.10
C ILE A 84 6.76 -10.64 10.34
N ASP A 85 7.89 -10.59 11.03
CA ASP A 85 9.21 -10.54 10.39
C ASP A 85 9.48 -11.76 9.50
N SER A 86 9.16 -12.97 9.97
CA SER A 86 9.33 -14.19 9.18
C SER A 86 8.43 -14.18 7.93
N TYR A 87 7.20 -13.71 8.07
CA TYR A 87 6.24 -13.63 6.97
C TYR A 87 6.54 -12.51 5.98
N ILE A 88 7.09 -11.38 6.45
CA ILE A 88 7.61 -10.33 5.56
C ILE A 88 8.79 -10.88 4.73
N ASN A 89 9.69 -11.65 5.35
CA ASN A 89 10.80 -12.25 4.61
C ASN A 89 10.32 -13.24 3.55
N GLU A 90 9.26 -13.99 3.82
CA GLU A 90 8.66 -14.93 2.87
C GLU A 90 7.84 -14.24 1.77
N ALA A 91 7.19 -13.11 2.07
CA ALA A 91 6.32 -12.40 1.14
C ALA A 91 7.10 -11.80 -0.03
N ASP A 92 6.51 -11.81 -1.22
CA ASP A 92 7.01 -11.14 -2.43
C ASP A 92 6.68 -9.65 -2.42
N CYS A 93 5.55 -9.28 -1.82
CA CYS A 93 5.07 -7.91 -1.72
C CYS A 93 4.39 -7.65 -0.37
N ILE A 94 4.45 -6.41 0.10
CA ILE A 94 3.80 -5.99 1.35
C ILE A 94 2.84 -4.85 1.04
N LEU A 95 1.58 -5.00 1.45
CA LEU A 95 0.59 -3.94 1.52
C LEU A 95 0.51 -3.44 2.97
N ILE A 96 0.76 -2.15 3.18
CA ILE A 96 0.69 -1.54 4.51
C ILE A 96 -0.21 -0.31 4.50
N GLY A 97 -1.04 -0.15 5.52
CA GLY A 97 -1.81 1.07 5.71
C GLY A 97 -3.32 0.97 5.69
N PRO A 98 -3.95 0.01 4.94
CA PRO A 98 -5.41 -0.06 4.94
C PRO A 98 -5.97 -0.23 6.35
N GLY A 99 -6.77 0.75 6.80
CA GLY A 99 -7.36 0.73 8.14
C GLY A 99 -6.40 0.96 9.31
N LEU A 100 -5.11 1.28 9.08
CA LEU A 100 -4.23 1.77 10.15
C LEU A 100 -4.69 3.16 10.60
N PRO A 101 -4.67 3.45 11.93
CA PRO A 101 -5.22 4.68 12.45
C PRO A 101 -4.35 5.89 12.07
N ARG A 102 -5.01 7.02 11.90
CA ARG A 102 -4.39 8.34 11.90
C ARG A 102 -4.36 8.89 13.33
N LYS A 103 -3.85 10.11 13.50
CA LYS A 103 -3.89 10.81 14.78
C LYS A 103 -5.33 10.90 15.31
N GLU A 104 -6.24 11.30 14.41
CA GLU A 104 -7.68 11.24 14.65
C GLU A 104 -8.17 9.79 14.43
N GLY A 105 -8.86 9.22 15.44
CA GLY A 105 -9.37 7.84 15.40
C GLY A 105 -8.36 6.78 15.83
N LYS A 106 -7.27 7.17 16.47
CA LYS A 106 -6.38 6.26 17.18
C LYS A 106 -6.93 6.02 18.58
N GLU A 107 -7.11 4.75 18.94
CA GLU A 107 -7.51 4.31 20.27
C GLU A 107 -6.35 3.69 21.04
N GLU A 108 -6.51 3.56 22.35
CA GLU A 108 -5.54 2.86 23.20
C GLU A 108 -5.38 1.41 22.73
N GLY A 109 -4.12 0.98 22.55
CA GLY A 109 -3.78 -0.35 22.04
C GLY A 109 -3.66 -0.42 20.51
N ASP A 110 -4.01 0.64 19.77
CA ASP A 110 -3.72 0.73 18.35
C ASP A 110 -2.22 0.91 18.09
N ASP A 111 -1.78 0.46 16.90
CA ASP A 111 -0.42 0.71 16.42
C ASP A 111 -0.13 2.23 16.31
N ASP A 112 1.10 2.62 16.59
CA ASP A 112 1.62 3.89 16.08
C ASP A 112 1.93 3.72 14.59
N THR A 113 1.04 4.20 13.74
CA THR A 113 1.08 3.98 12.29
C THR A 113 2.37 4.51 11.67
N LYS A 114 2.83 5.71 12.08
CA LYS A 114 4.07 6.29 11.56
C LYS A 114 5.27 5.44 11.95
N LEU A 115 5.38 5.15 13.25
CA LEU A 115 6.50 4.37 13.78
C LEU A 115 6.55 2.98 13.17
N LEU A 116 5.40 2.29 13.09
CA LEU A 116 5.29 0.96 12.50
C LEU A 116 5.72 0.99 11.03
N THR A 117 5.15 1.90 10.24
CA THR A 117 5.41 1.99 8.81
C THR A 117 6.87 2.31 8.54
N GLU A 118 7.41 3.38 9.13
CA GLU A 118 8.80 3.79 8.90
C GLU A 118 9.81 2.75 9.38
N LYS A 119 9.55 2.08 10.51
CA LYS A 119 10.38 0.98 11.01
C LYS A 119 10.47 -0.16 10.00
N LEU A 120 9.32 -0.57 9.43
CA LEU A 120 9.27 -1.68 8.49
C LEU A 120 9.90 -1.32 7.14
N LEU A 121 9.66 -0.12 6.61
CA LEU A 121 10.29 0.36 5.38
C LEU A 121 11.82 0.42 5.52
N LYS A 122 12.34 0.90 6.67
CA LYS A 122 13.78 0.93 6.96
C LYS A 122 14.37 -0.48 7.10
N LYS A 123 13.64 -1.40 7.72
CA LYS A 123 14.11 -2.77 7.98
C LYS A 123 14.12 -3.64 6.72
N TYR A 124 13.16 -3.42 5.81
CA TYR A 124 12.96 -4.23 4.61
C TYR A 124 13.00 -3.40 3.31
N PRO A 125 14.08 -2.66 3.03
CA PRO A 125 14.13 -1.74 1.90
C PRO A 125 14.13 -2.45 0.52
N ASN A 126 14.44 -3.74 0.49
CA ASN A 126 14.48 -4.55 -0.74
C ASN A 126 13.13 -5.17 -1.10
N LYS A 127 12.12 -5.08 -0.24
CA LYS A 127 10.78 -5.64 -0.49
C LYS A 127 9.96 -4.70 -1.37
N LYS A 128 9.06 -5.27 -2.16
CA LYS A 128 8.06 -4.50 -2.92
C LYS A 128 6.99 -4.02 -1.94
N TRP A 129 6.69 -2.73 -1.99
CA TRP A 129 5.74 -2.10 -1.08
C TRP A 129 4.57 -1.49 -1.82
N VAL A 130 3.37 -1.70 -1.33
CA VAL A 130 2.18 -0.91 -1.61
C VAL A 130 1.79 -0.20 -0.33
N ILE A 131 1.70 1.13 -0.37
CA ILE A 131 1.43 1.98 0.79
C ILE A 131 0.10 2.69 0.57
N ASP A 132 -0.83 2.51 1.49
CA ASP A 132 -2.21 3.02 1.41
C ASP A 132 -2.66 3.66 2.73
N GLY A 133 -3.77 4.35 2.74
CA GLY A 133 -4.55 4.76 3.90
C GLY A 133 -3.75 5.48 4.99
N GLY A 134 -3.81 4.98 6.24
CA GLY A 134 -3.16 5.60 7.38
C GLY A 134 -1.66 5.77 7.23
N SER A 135 -0.98 4.82 6.57
CA SER A 135 0.46 4.91 6.32
C SER A 135 0.80 6.08 5.41
N LEU A 136 0.07 6.31 4.31
CA LEU A 136 0.27 7.49 3.43
C LEU A 136 0.12 8.80 4.19
N GLN A 137 -0.83 8.85 5.11
CA GLN A 137 -1.14 10.07 5.85
C GLN A 137 -0.15 10.36 6.99
N THR A 138 0.71 9.41 7.37
CA THR A 138 1.60 9.55 8.53
C THR A 138 3.07 9.59 8.18
N ILE A 139 3.54 8.89 7.13
CA ILE A 139 4.97 8.83 6.76
C ILE A 139 5.52 10.19 6.31
N ASP A 140 6.83 10.34 6.45
CA ASP A 140 7.61 11.37 5.77
C ASP A 140 7.97 10.84 4.37
N PRO A 141 7.62 11.54 3.27
CA PRO A 141 7.91 11.08 1.91
C PRO A 141 9.39 10.81 1.64
N GLU A 142 10.31 11.48 2.32
CA GLU A 142 11.76 11.24 2.16
C GLU A 142 12.17 9.79 2.46
N ILE A 143 11.37 9.05 3.24
CA ILE A 143 11.66 7.65 3.52
C ILE A 143 11.62 6.77 2.27
N LEU A 144 10.81 7.15 1.26
CA LEU A 144 10.66 6.40 0.02
C LEU A 144 11.97 6.33 -0.75
N LEU A 145 12.80 7.37 -0.67
CA LEU A 145 14.12 7.43 -1.31
C LEU A 145 15.14 6.43 -0.76
N ARG A 146 14.84 5.83 0.41
CA ARG A 146 15.69 4.80 1.01
C ARG A 146 15.37 3.39 0.54
N LEU A 147 14.25 3.23 -0.16
CA LEU A 147 13.84 1.93 -0.68
C LEU A 147 14.69 1.56 -1.91
N LYS A 148 15.01 0.29 -2.04
CA LYS A 148 15.75 -0.25 -3.18
C LYS A 148 14.83 -0.80 -4.28
N THR A 149 13.55 -0.87 -4.00
CA THR A 149 12.49 -1.17 -4.96
C THR A 149 11.57 0.04 -5.07
N VAL A 150 10.98 0.25 -6.23
CA VAL A 150 10.03 1.35 -6.46
C VAL A 150 8.70 1.00 -5.77
N PRO A 151 8.27 1.74 -4.72
CA PRO A 151 7.00 1.48 -4.06
C PRO A 151 5.82 2.01 -4.86
N VAL A 152 4.64 1.44 -4.64
CA VAL A 152 3.37 1.94 -5.17
C VAL A 152 2.60 2.64 -4.06
N LEU A 153 2.18 3.87 -4.31
CA LEU A 153 1.33 4.66 -3.43
C LEU A 153 -0.07 4.76 -4.04
N THR A 154 -1.11 4.58 -3.22
CA THR A 154 -2.50 4.54 -3.70
C THR A 154 -3.39 5.61 -3.05
N PRO A 155 -2.98 6.90 -3.02
CA PRO A 155 -3.75 7.93 -2.36
C PRO A 155 -5.04 8.28 -3.12
N HIS A 156 -6.10 8.62 -2.39
CA HIS A 156 -7.12 9.52 -2.90
C HIS A 156 -6.66 10.98 -2.78
N LYS A 157 -7.40 11.92 -3.38
CA LYS A 157 -7.01 13.35 -3.41
C LYS A 157 -6.64 13.92 -2.04
N GLY A 158 -7.44 13.65 -0.99
CA GLY A 158 -7.16 14.18 0.35
C GLY A 158 -5.89 13.60 0.98
N GLU A 159 -5.62 12.30 0.79
CA GLU A 159 -4.38 11.66 1.23
C GLU A 159 -3.17 12.22 0.48
N PHE A 160 -3.32 12.47 -0.81
CA PHE A 160 -2.27 13.06 -1.62
C PHE A 160 -1.93 14.50 -1.19
N GLU A 161 -2.95 15.32 -0.88
CA GLU A 161 -2.73 16.65 -0.32
C GLU A 161 -1.95 16.58 1.00
N THR A 162 -2.35 15.69 1.92
CA THR A 162 -1.66 15.48 3.19
C THR A 162 -0.20 15.05 2.99
N LEU A 163 0.06 14.18 2.02
CA LEU A 163 1.40 13.71 1.70
C LEU A 163 2.28 14.84 1.15
N LYS A 164 1.75 15.68 0.25
CA LYS A 164 2.46 16.85 -0.32
C LYS A 164 2.82 17.89 0.75
N LEU A 165 1.95 18.12 1.73
CA LEU A 165 2.22 19.08 2.82
C LEU A 165 3.45 18.71 3.67
N LYS A 166 3.86 17.45 3.66
CA LYS A 166 5.05 16.98 4.38
C LYS A 166 6.35 17.11 3.58
N VAL A 167 6.24 17.43 2.30
CA VAL A 167 7.41 17.70 1.46
C VAL A 167 8.04 19.01 1.91
N LYS A 168 9.28 18.94 2.38
CA LYS A 168 10.01 20.14 2.86
C LYS A 168 10.35 21.02 1.68
N SER A 169 9.75 22.20 1.60
CA SER A 169 9.89 23.16 0.50
C SER A 169 11.34 23.58 0.21
N GLU A 170 12.20 23.54 1.21
CA GLU A 170 13.63 23.89 1.07
C GLU A 170 14.44 22.85 0.28
N LYS A 171 13.97 21.60 0.24
CA LYS A 171 14.65 20.49 -0.45
C LYS A 171 13.97 20.10 -1.75
N SER A 172 12.66 20.38 -1.90
CA SER A 172 11.89 20.05 -3.08
C SER A 172 12.04 21.12 -4.16
N LYS A 173 12.37 20.69 -5.37
CA LYS A 173 12.36 21.55 -6.57
C LYS A 173 10.96 21.78 -7.12
N VAL A 174 9.96 21.01 -6.63
CA VAL A 174 8.61 21.01 -7.19
C VAL A 174 7.71 22.05 -6.54
N LYS A 175 7.17 22.93 -7.34
CA LYS A 175 6.12 23.88 -6.95
C LYS A 175 4.75 23.31 -7.33
N PHE A 176 4.19 22.44 -6.49
CA PHE A 176 2.91 21.77 -6.76
C PHE A 176 1.74 22.72 -7.04
N LYS A 177 1.71 23.91 -6.43
CA LYS A 177 0.57 24.84 -6.51
C LYS A 177 0.23 25.34 -7.93
N SER A 178 1.19 25.34 -8.84
CA SER A 178 1.01 25.79 -10.23
C SER A 178 0.65 24.69 -11.22
N LEU A 179 0.65 23.43 -10.79
CA LEU A 179 0.45 22.25 -11.62
C LEU A 179 -0.98 21.71 -11.49
N LYS A 180 -1.49 21.09 -12.55
CA LYS A 180 -2.70 20.30 -12.51
C LYS A 180 -2.50 19.06 -11.62
N LEU A 181 -3.57 18.47 -11.12
CA LEU A 181 -3.52 17.36 -10.17
C LEU A 181 -2.73 16.16 -10.70
N GLU A 182 -2.95 15.80 -11.95
CA GLU A 182 -2.24 14.71 -12.64
C GLU A 182 -0.74 15.01 -12.81
N GLU A 183 -0.39 16.26 -13.08
CA GLU A 183 1.01 16.69 -13.18
C GLU A 183 1.69 16.68 -11.82
N GLN A 184 0.97 17.06 -10.76
CA GLN A 184 1.47 16.96 -9.39
C GLN A 184 1.78 15.51 -9.01
N ALA A 185 0.94 14.55 -9.41
CA ALA A 185 1.18 13.12 -9.18
C ALA A 185 2.42 12.63 -9.91
N ALA A 186 2.63 13.08 -11.15
CA ALA A 186 3.82 12.73 -11.94
C ALA A 186 5.11 13.32 -11.34
N GLU A 187 5.10 14.59 -10.96
CA GLU A 187 6.26 15.22 -10.33
C GLU A 187 6.58 14.61 -8.96
N PHE A 188 5.56 14.30 -8.16
CA PHE A 188 5.75 13.60 -6.90
C PHE A 188 6.37 12.21 -7.10
N ALA A 189 5.85 11.43 -8.06
CA ALA A 189 6.37 10.10 -8.40
C ALA A 189 7.84 10.16 -8.81
N LYS A 190 8.22 11.17 -9.61
CA LYS A 190 9.59 11.40 -10.06
C LYS A 190 10.52 11.79 -8.90
N GLU A 191 10.08 12.73 -8.04
CA GLU A 191 10.90 13.24 -6.94
C GLU A 191 11.18 12.17 -5.88
N PHE A 192 10.17 11.35 -5.56
CA PHE A 192 10.28 10.33 -4.50
C PHE A 192 10.51 8.92 -5.02
N ASN A 193 10.82 8.75 -6.32
CA ASN A 193 11.11 7.46 -6.95
C ASN A 193 10.05 6.40 -6.61
N CYS A 194 8.78 6.71 -6.90
CA CYS A 194 7.65 5.84 -6.61
C CYS A 194 6.66 5.80 -7.78
N VAL A 195 5.72 4.87 -7.72
CA VAL A 195 4.52 4.91 -8.57
C VAL A 195 3.38 5.50 -7.74
N VAL A 196 2.68 6.47 -8.29
CA VAL A 196 1.46 7.04 -7.69
C VAL A 196 0.25 6.58 -8.49
N LEU A 197 -0.68 5.90 -7.84
CA LEU A 197 -2.05 5.66 -8.31
C LEU A 197 -2.96 6.63 -7.54
N LEU A 198 -3.22 7.79 -8.11
CA LEU A 198 -4.08 8.80 -7.53
C LEU A 198 -5.54 8.49 -7.89
N LYS A 199 -6.32 8.08 -6.87
CA LYS A 199 -7.72 7.66 -6.99
C LYS A 199 -8.67 8.86 -7.00
N GLY A 200 -9.68 8.84 -7.90
CA GLY A 200 -10.69 9.88 -8.01
C GLY A 200 -11.81 9.52 -8.97
N GLU A 201 -12.50 10.52 -9.51
CA GLU A 201 -13.46 10.34 -10.61
C GLU A 201 -12.76 9.78 -11.85
N LYS A 202 -11.53 10.24 -12.09
CA LYS A 202 -10.55 9.65 -12.99
C LYS A 202 -9.34 9.25 -12.18
N ASP A 203 -8.84 8.06 -12.40
CA ASP A 203 -7.63 7.62 -11.75
C ASP A 203 -6.40 8.00 -12.60
N TYR A 204 -5.34 8.48 -11.94
CA TYR A 204 -4.09 8.82 -12.59
C TYR A 204 -2.97 7.92 -12.08
N VAL A 205 -2.27 7.26 -12.99
CA VAL A 205 -1.12 6.41 -12.68
C VAL A 205 0.13 7.02 -13.26
N SER A 206 1.14 7.27 -12.42
CA SER A 206 2.43 7.77 -12.89
C SER A 206 3.60 7.15 -12.15
N ASP A 207 4.68 6.90 -12.90
CA ASP A 207 6.01 6.52 -12.40
C ASP A 207 7.03 7.69 -12.50
N GLY A 208 6.53 8.90 -12.74
CA GLY A 208 7.34 10.11 -12.94
C GLY A 208 7.84 10.31 -14.38
N ALA A 209 7.89 9.27 -15.19
CA ALA A 209 8.24 9.36 -16.62
C ALA A 209 7.01 9.22 -17.52
N ARG A 210 6.05 8.42 -17.11
CA ARG A 210 4.80 8.14 -17.83
C ARG A 210 3.62 8.57 -16.97
N LEU A 211 2.57 9.07 -17.62
CA LEU A 211 1.31 9.44 -17.00
C LEU A 211 0.16 8.84 -17.80
N ILE A 212 -0.63 8.00 -17.14
CA ILE A 212 -1.78 7.30 -17.72
C ILE A 212 -3.03 7.73 -16.95
N VAL A 213 -4.13 7.96 -17.67
CA VAL A 213 -5.45 8.21 -17.10
C VAL A 213 -6.35 6.99 -17.33
N ILE A 214 -7.11 6.62 -16.30
CA ILE A 214 -8.15 5.58 -16.33
C ILE A 214 -9.48 6.28 -16.10
N GLU A 215 -10.40 6.13 -17.08
CA GLU A 215 -11.76 6.72 -17.10
C GLU A 215 -12.83 5.65 -16.93
#